data_babaed0a6db6232e0cdfb117690c0f8e
#
_entry.id   babaed0a6db6232e0cdfb117690c0f8e
#
_cell.length_a   1.000
_cell.length_b   1.000
_cell.length_c   1.000
_cell.angle_alpha   90.00
_cell.angle_beta   90.00
_cell.angle_gamma   90.00
#
_symmetry.space_group_name_H-M   'P 1'
#
loop_
_entity.id
_entity.type
_entity.pdbx_description
1 polymer ?
#
loop_
_entity_poly.entity_id
_entity_poly.type
_entity_poly.pdbx_seq_one_letter_code
_entity_poly.pdbx_strand_id
1 'polypeptide(L)'
;MNEKVDSTFSFKHINMEKDIFTIRENTLSYGRGYVYSLQYHLVWCTKYRKKVLTDGLDTECKEMLQKLAEEYRFQILAMEVMPDHIHLLVDCKPQFFISDMIKIMKGNLARQMFLVHPELKQKLWGGHLWNPSYCAVTVSDRSREQVLAYMEGQKEKEKRRN
;
A
#
# COMPACT_ATOMS: atom_id res chain seq x y z
N MET A 1 16.64 23.18 -24.66
CA MET A 1 17.42 22.36 -23.73
C MET A 1 16.43 21.43 -23.02
N ASN A 2 16.28 20.20 -23.50
CA ASN A 2 15.37 19.23 -22.92
C ASN A 2 16.07 18.57 -21.73
N GLU A 3 15.83 19.07 -20.53
CA GLU A 3 16.08 18.25 -19.34
C GLU A 3 15.11 17.08 -19.38
N LYS A 4 15.60 15.92 -19.75
CA LYS A 4 14.96 14.66 -19.45
C LYS A 4 14.86 14.60 -17.93
N VAL A 5 13.68 14.91 -17.41
CA VAL A 5 13.35 14.59 -16.01
C VAL A 5 13.52 13.10 -15.89
N ASP A 6 14.59 12.70 -15.22
CA ASP A 6 14.90 11.31 -14.93
C ASP A 6 13.76 10.75 -14.09
N SER A 7 12.84 10.04 -14.76
CA SER A 7 11.65 9.44 -14.13
C SER A 7 12.00 8.19 -13.32
N THR A 8 13.26 7.82 -13.28
CA THR A 8 13.77 6.74 -12.44
C THR A 8 13.94 7.24 -11.01
N PHE A 9 12.81 7.43 -10.36
CA PHE A 9 12.80 7.64 -8.92
C PHE A 9 13.40 6.40 -8.26
N SER A 10 14.63 6.54 -7.76
CA SER A 10 15.32 5.44 -7.09
C SER A 10 14.75 5.27 -5.68
N PHE A 11 13.99 4.20 -5.47
CA PHE A 11 13.62 3.71 -4.15
C PHE A 11 14.83 3.16 -3.36
N LYS A 12 16.05 3.19 -3.93
CA LYS A 12 17.29 2.64 -3.34
C LYS A 12 17.67 3.20 -1.97
N HIS A 13 17.13 4.35 -1.59
CA HIS A 13 17.43 4.97 -0.30
C HIS A 13 16.29 4.82 0.73
N ILE A 14 15.20 4.13 0.36
CA ILE A 14 14.16 3.74 1.32
C ILE A 14 14.60 2.40 1.89
N ASN A 15 15.02 2.40 3.15
CA ASN A 15 15.42 1.17 3.82
C ASN A 15 14.16 0.34 4.10
N MET A 16 13.81 -0.55 3.14
CA MET A 16 12.65 -1.44 3.21
C MET A 16 12.89 -2.61 4.19
N GLU A 17 14.12 -2.79 4.66
CA GLU A 17 14.52 -3.93 5.50
C GLU A 17 14.42 -3.66 7.01
N LYS A 18 14.15 -2.43 7.43
CA LYS A 18 13.89 -2.18 8.86
C LYS A 18 12.42 -2.41 9.15
N ASP A 19 12.13 -3.57 9.64
CA ASP A 19 11.04 -4.08 10.46
C ASP A 19 10.05 -3.06 11.05
N ILE A 20 9.46 -2.22 10.20
CA ILE A 20 8.35 -1.36 10.61
C ILE A 20 7.08 -2.20 10.75
N PHE A 21 7.03 -3.33 10.07
CA PHE A 21 5.89 -4.22 10.05
C PHE A 21 6.29 -5.56 10.67
N THR A 22 5.97 -5.74 11.92
CA THR A 22 5.90 -7.10 12.49
C THR A 22 4.84 -7.83 11.68
N ILE A 23 5.28 -8.72 10.81
CA ILE A 23 4.40 -9.55 10.00
C ILE A 23 3.56 -10.35 10.97
N ARG A 24 2.27 -10.05 11.02
CA ARG A 24 1.34 -10.86 11.82
C ARG A 24 1.33 -12.26 11.22
N GLU A 25 1.47 -13.25 12.12
CA GLU A 25 1.39 -14.66 11.77
C GLU A 25 0.29 -14.91 10.73
N ASN A 26 0.68 -15.45 9.67
CA ASN A 26 0.09 -16.23 8.60
C ASN A 26 -1.43 -16.48 8.68
N THR A 27 -2.24 -15.43 8.69
CA THR A 27 -3.69 -15.58 8.61
C THR A 27 -4.11 -15.66 7.15
N LEU A 28 -4.69 -16.79 6.77
CA LEU A 28 -5.44 -16.90 5.53
C LEU A 28 -6.72 -16.09 5.62
N SER A 29 -7.00 -15.33 4.59
CA SER A 29 -8.27 -14.65 4.42
C SER A 29 -9.22 -15.53 3.61
N TYR A 30 -10.49 -15.52 3.97
CA TYR A 30 -11.51 -16.39 3.39
C TYR A 30 -12.57 -15.53 2.68
N GLY A 31 -12.85 -15.85 1.44
CA GLY A 31 -13.96 -15.34 0.68
C GLY A 31 -14.96 -16.43 0.32
N ARG A 32 -16.06 -16.07 -0.32
CA ARG A 32 -17.03 -17.03 -0.81
C ARG A 32 -16.46 -17.81 -1.99
N GLY A 33 -16.04 -19.05 -1.76
CA GLY A 33 -15.47 -19.93 -2.77
C GLY A 33 -13.97 -19.75 -3.04
N TYR A 34 -13.25 -18.96 -2.23
CA TYR A 34 -11.80 -18.80 -2.35
C TYR A 34 -11.13 -18.51 -1.00
N VAL A 35 -9.87 -18.86 -0.92
CA VAL A 35 -8.97 -18.57 0.21
C VAL A 35 -7.74 -17.88 -0.35
N TYR A 36 -7.27 -16.84 0.30
CA TYR A 36 -6.15 -16.05 -0.19
C TYR A 36 -5.26 -15.51 0.92
N SER A 37 -4.05 -15.17 0.53
CA SER A 37 -3.12 -14.37 1.32
C SER A 37 -2.36 -13.49 0.32
N LEU A 38 -2.90 -12.32 0.05
CA LEU A 38 -2.38 -11.37 -0.92
C LEU A 38 -2.02 -10.07 -0.18
N GLN A 39 -0.86 -10.12 0.47
CA GLN A 39 -0.33 -8.97 1.18
C GLN A 39 0.72 -8.25 0.33
N TYR A 40 0.63 -6.94 0.32
CA TYR A 40 1.54 -6.08 -0.42
C TYR A 40 2.07 -4.98 0.48
N HIS A 41 3.38 -4.79 0.40
CA HIS A 41 4.03 -3.60 0.90
C HIS A 41 4.06 -2.54 -0.19
N LEU A 42 3.35 -1.44 0.03
CA LEU A 42 3.21 -0.33 -0.90
C LEU A 42 3.98 0.87 -0.38
N VAL A 43 4.73 1.52 -1.26
CA VAL A 43 5.47 2.74 -0.93
C VAL A 43 5.29 3.75 -2.04
N TRP A 44 5.00 5.00 -1.68
CA TRP A 44 5.07 6.13 -2.60
C TRP A 44 5.54 7.38 -1.90
N CYS A 45 6.06 8.33 -2.67
CA CYS A 45 6.68 9.53 -2.16
C CYS A 45 5.90 10.78 -2.54
N THR A 46 6.12 11.83 -1.78
CA THR A 46 5.73 13.20 -2.16
C THR A 46 6.45 13.64 -3.43
N LYS A 47 5.88 14.60 -4.14
CA LYS A 47 6.51 15.19 -5.32
C LYS A 47 7.86 15.79 -4.95
N TYR A 48 8.89 15.40 -5.70
CA TYR A 48 10.30 15.77 -5.44
C TYR A 48 10.82 15.39 -4.05
N ARG A 49 10.21 14.43 -3.37
CA ARG A 49 10.50 14.04 -1.99
C ARG A 49 10.52 15.21 -1.01
N LYS A 50 9.66 16.18 -1.23
CA LYS A 50 9.53 17.29 -0.29
C LYS A 50 8.93 16.82 1.03
N LYS A 51 9.58 17.21 2.12
CA LYS A 51 9.16 16.88 3.50
C LYS A 51 7.98 17.75 3.92
N VAL A 52 6.79 17.44 3.40
CA VAL A 52 5.57 18.21 3.65
C VAL A 52 4.61 17.54 4.62
N LEU A 53 4.78 16.24 4.89
CA LEU A 53 3.93 15.48 5.81
C LEU A 53 4.47 15.56 7.24
N THR A 54 4.51 16.78 7.78
CA THR A 54 5.00 17.12 9.12
C THR A 54 3.93 17.89 9.89
N ASP A 55 4.20 18.22 11.14
CA ASP A 55 3.36 19.10 11.97
C ASP A 55 1.91 18.65 12.12
N GLY A 56 1.71 17.32 12.29
CA GLY A 56 0.40 16.70 12.45
C GLY A 56 -0.23 16.21 11.15
N LEU A 57 0.28 16.63 9.97
CA LEU A 57 -0.21 16.18 8.67
C LEU A 57 -0.02 14.68 8.45
N ASP A 58 1.00 14.07 9.07
CA ASP A 58 1.22 12.63 9.09
C ASP A 58 0.06 11.89 9.78
N THR A 59 -0.42 12.38 10.91
CA THR A 59 -1.56 11.83 11.64
C THR A 59 -2.86 11.96 10.84
N GLU A 60 -3.13 13.16 10.29
CA GLU A 60 -4.31 13.38 9.44
C GLU A 60 -4.29 12.50 8.20
N CYS A 61 -3.11 12.31 7.61
CA CYS A 61 -2.90 11.42 6.47
C CYS A 61 -3.26 9.96 6.81
N LYS A 62 -2.85 9.48 7.98
CA LYS A 62 -3.20 8.14 8.48
C LYS A 62 -4.72 7.99 8.66
N GLU A 63 -5.38 8.98 9.25
CA GLU A 63 -6.83 8.96 9.43
C GLU A 63 -7.60 8.96 8.10
N MET A 64 -7.15 9.76 7.14
CA MET A 64 -7.75 9.79 5.80
C MET A 64 -7.58 8.45 5.09
N LEU A 65 -6.40 7.83 5.16
CA LEU A 65 -6.14 6.51 4.58
C LEU A 65 -7.01 5.43 5.21
N GLN A 66 -7.20 5.46 6.53
CA GLN A 66 -8.07 4.52 7.22
C GLN A 66 -9.53 4.64 6.76
N LYS A 67 -10.04 5.86 6.64
CA LYS A 67 -11.39 6.11 6.11
C LYS A 67 -11.55 5.63 4.67
N LEU A 68 -10.54 5.84 3.82
CA LEU A 68 -10.54 5.32 2.45
C LEU A 68 -10.54 3.79 2.41
N ALA A 69 -9.78 3.15 3.30
CA ALA A 69 -9.77 1.69 3.41
C ALA A 69 -11.15 1.14 3.76
N GLU A 70 -11.85 1.77 4.69
CA GLU A 70 -13.21 1.40 5.08
C GLU A 70 -14.21 1.63 3.94
N GLU A 71 -14.16 2.78 3.28
CA GLU A 71 -15.04 3.15 2.16
C GLU A 71 -14.89 2.19 0.97
N TYR A 72 -13.65 1.88 0.59
CA TYR A 72 -13.35 1.03 -0.56
C TYR A 72 -13.16 -0.45 -0.21
N ARG A 73 -13.35 -0.82 1.07
CA ARG A 73 -13.35 -2.20 1.56
C ARG A 73 -12.05 -2.97 1.30
N PHE A 74 -10.91 -2.31 1.40
CA PHE A 74 -9.62 -2.97 1.51
C PHE A 74 -9.09 -2.86 2.95
N GLN A 75 -8.13 -3.69 3.29
CA GLN A 75 -7.61 -3.76 4.66
C GLN A 75 -6.18 -3.22 4.72
N ILE A 76 -5.96 -2.21 5.54
CA ILE A 76 -4.62 -1.75 5.91
C ILE A 76 -4.22 -2.50 7.19
N LEU A 77 -3.18 -3.31 7.10
CA LEU A 77 -2.64 -4.08 8.22
C LEU A 77 -1.66 -3.28 9.06
N ALA A 78 -0.89 -2.42 8.40
CA ALA A 78 0.03 -1.48 9.04
C ALA A 78 0.26 -0.28 8.13
N MET A 79 0.55 0.88 8.72
CA MET A 79 0.92 2.07 7.97
C MET A 79 1.93 2.92 8.73
N GLU A 80 2.81 3.55 7.97
CA GLU A 80 3.74 4.55 8.47
C GLU A 80 3.77 5.72 7.49
N VAL A 81 3.60 6.92 8.01
CA VAL A 81 3.67 8.16 7.24
C VAL A 81 4.92 8.91 7.68
N MET A 82 5.87 8.98 6.78
CA MET A 82 7.11 9.72 6.95
C MET A 82 6.98 11.12 6.31
N PRO A 83 7.86 12.07 6.62
CA PRO A 83 7.74 13.43 6.08
C PRO A 83 7.64 13.52 4.55
N ASP A 84 8.24 12.60 3.82
CA ASP A 84 8.35 12.60 2.36
C ASP A 84 7.87 11.34 1.65
N HIS A 85 7.34 10.36 2.40
CA HIS A 85 6.83 9.10 1.82
C HIS A 85 5.88 8.36 2.77
N ILE A 86 5.16 7.42 2.21
CA ILE A 86 4.21 6.56 2.93
C ILE A 86 4.55 5.10 2.69
N HIS A 87 4.51 4.31 3.76
CA HIS A 87 4.53 2.86 3.74
C HIS A 87 3.17 2.31 4.15
N LEU A 88 2.63 1.37 3.37
CA LEU A 88 1.44 0.62 3.73
C LEU A 88 1.69 -0.87 3.59
N LEU A 89 1.22 -1.64 4.56
CA LEU A 89 0.99 -3.06 4.40
C LEU A 89 -0.51 -3.28 4.24
N VAL A 90 -0.91 -3.81 3.10
CA VAL A 90 -2.32 -4.02 2.75
C VAL A 90 -2.60 -5.49 2.47
N ASP A 91 -3.79 -5.93 2.84
CA ASP A 91 -4.33 -7.21 2.40
C ASP A 91 -5.36 -6.95 1.29
N CYS A 92 -5.14 -7.56 0.14
CA CYS A 92 -5.96 -7.37 -1.05
C CYS A 92 -6.78 -8.61 -1.35
N LYS A 93 -8.07 -8.44 -1.58
CA LYS A 93 -8.88 -9.49 -2.19
C LYS A 93 -8.42 -9.76 -3.62
N PRO A 94 -8.56 -11.03 -4.13
CA PRO A 94 -8.18 -11.37 -5.50
C PRO A 94 -8.85 -10.53 -6.60
N GLN A 95 -9.99 -9.91 -6.28
CA GLN A 95 -10.75 -9.08 -7.21
C GLN A 95 -10.21 -7.65 -7.35
N PHE A 96 -9.27 -7.23 -6.49
CA PHE A 96 -8.70 -5.89 -6.55
C PHE A 96 -7.41 -5.86 -7.36
N PHE A 97 -7.31 -4.91 -8.28
CA PHE A 97 -6.06 -4.58 -8.93
C PHE A 97 -5.25 -3.61 -8.04
N ILE A 98 -4.00 -3.93 -7.79
CA ILE A 98 -3.09 -3.08 -6.99
C ILE A 98 -2.96 -1.67 -7.56
N SER A 99 -2.86 -1.55 -8.88
CA SER A 99 -2.79 -0.25 -9.56
C SER A 99 -4.00 0.63 -9.29
N ASP A 100 -5.20 0.05 -9.29
CA ASP A 100 -6.43 0.79 -9.02
C ASP A 100 -6.52 1.21 -7.55
N MET A 101 -6.15 0.33 -6.64
CA MET A 101 -6.09 0.62 -5.21
C MET A 101 -5.14 1.79 -4.92
N ILE A 102 -3.93 1.76 -5.48
CA ILE A 102 -2.94 2.84 -5.33
C ILE A 102 -3.47 4.14 -5.93
N LYS A 103 -4.07 4.09 -7.10
CA LYS A 103 -4.68 5.26 -7.75
C LYS A 103 -5.79 5.89 -6.89
N ILE A 104 -6.65 5.07 -6.30
CA ILE A 104 -7.71 5.52 -5.39
C ILE A 104 -7.11 6.19 -4.16
N MET A 105 -6.15 5.53 -3.50
CA MET A 105 -5.51 6.07 -2.30
C MET A 105 -4.77 7.38 -2.58
N LYS A 106 -3.88 7.40 -3.56
CA LYS A 106 -3.10 8.60 -3.89
C LYS A 106 -3.98 9.75 -4.34
N GLY A 107 -4.94 9.49 -5.21
CA GLY A 107 -5.82 10.53 -5.77
C GLY A 107 -6.74 11.15 -4.73
N ASN A 108 -7.43 10.33 -3.94
CA ASN A 108 -8.34 10.82 -2.90
C ASN A 108 -7.59 11.51 -1.77
N LEU A 109 -6.47 10.91 -1.34
CA LEU A 109 -5.64 11.49 -0.27
C LEU A 109 -5.10 12.87 -0.69
N ALA A 110 -4.56 13.00 -1.89
CA ALA A 110 -4.06 14.28 -2.40
C ALA A 110 -5.19 15.34 -2.46
N ARG A 111 -6.35 14.96 -2.96
CA ARG A 111 -7.51 15.87 -3.04
C ARG A 111 -7.96 16.32 -1.66
N GLN A 112 -8.10 15.42 -0.71
CA GLN A 112 -8.51 15.74 0.65
C GLN A 112 -7.48 16.61 1.36
N MET A 113 -6.19 16.27 1.25
CA MET A 113 -5.10 17.05 1.83
C MET A 113 -5.07 18.47 1.29
N PHE A 114 -5.23 18.67 -0.02
CA PHE A 114 -5.27 20.02 -0.61
C PHE A 114 -6.55 20.80 -0.29
N LEU A 115 -7.64 20.10 0.03
CA LEU A 115 -8.88 20.75 0.44
C LEU A 115 -8.77 21.29 1.87
N VAL A 116 -8.21 20.49 2.78
CA VAL A 116 -8.04 20.86 4.19
C VAL A 116 -6.83 21.77 4.40
N HIS A 117 -5.77 21.57 3.63
CA HIS A 117 -4.49 22.28 3.70
C HIS A 117 -4.10 22.89 2.36
N PRO A 118 -4.80 23.95 1.90
CA PRO A 118 -4.53 24.57 0.61
C PRO A 118 -3.12 25.15 0.49
N GLU A 119 -2.47 25.49 1.62
CA GLU A 119 -1.08 25.95 1.69
C GLU A 119 -0.06 24.91 1.17
N LEU A 120 -0.40 23.64 1.17
CA LEU A 120 0.47 22.60 0.63
C LEU A 120 0.72 22.79 -0.87
N LYS A 121 -0.24 23.35 -1.61
CA LYS A 121 -0.06 23.64 -3.04
C LYS A 121 1.06 24.65 -3.30
N GLN A 122 1.25 25.58 -2.38
CA GLN A 122 2.32 26.58 -2.49
C GLN A 122 3.71 25.97 -2.26
N LYS A 123 3.77 24.93 -1.42
CA LYS A 123 5.01 24.22 -1.11
C LYS A 123 5.40 23.22 -2.21
N LEU A 124 4.45 22.86 -3.08
CA LEU A 124 4.61 21.82 -4.10
C LEU A 124 4.48 22.44 -5.48
N TRP A 125 5.59 22.51 -6.19
CA TRP A 125 5.62 23.04 -7.54
C TRP A 125 4.77 22.17 -8.48
N GLY A 126 3.91 22.79 -9.29
CA GLY A 126 3.00 22.09 -10.19
C GLY A 126 1.72 21.54 -9.55
N GLY A 127 1.49 21.76 -8.25
CA GLY A 127 0.24 21.41 -7.56
C GLY A 127 -0.04 19.92 -7.41
N HIS A 128 1.01 19.07 -7.49
CA HIS A 128 0.91 17.64 -7.29
C HIS A 128 1.51 17.24 -5.95
N LEU A 129 0.74 16.52 -5.12
CA LEU A 129 1.20 16.04 -3.83
C LEU A 129 2.20 14.89 -3.98
N TRP A 130 1.91 13.96 -4.88
CA TRP A 130 2.64 12.71 -5.03
C TRP A 130 3.51 12.66 -6.29
N ASN A 131 4.64 11.99 -6.16
CA ASN A 131 5.36 11.47 -7.32
C ASN A 131 4.46 10.48 -8.07
N PRO A 132 4.45 10.43 -9.40
CA PRO A 132 3.62 9.49 -10.17
C PRO A 132 3.93 8.01 -9.88
N SER A 133 5.18 7.70 -9.53
CA SER A 133 5.62 6.32 -9.28
C SER A 133 5.20 5.80 -7.91
N TYR A 134 5.26 4.48 -7.77
CA TYR A 134 5.11 3.75 -6.52
C TYR A 134 5.92 2.46 -6.57
N CYS A 135 6.16 1.87 -5.41
CA CYS A 135 6.73 0.54 -5.26
C CYS A 135 5.67 -0.39 -4.67
N ALA A 136 5.52 -1.57 -5.23
CA ALA A 136 4.65 -2.62 -4.71
C ALA A 136 5.43 -3.93 -4.65
N VAL A 137 5.54 -4.51 -3.46
CA VAL A 137 6.24 -5.76 -3.21
C VAL A 137 5.27 -6.72 -2.53
N THR A 138 5.20 -7.96 -3.00
CA THR A 138 4.45 -9.00 -2.32
C THR A 138 5.13 -9.38 -1.02
N VAL A 139 4.32 -9.60 0.02
CA VAL A 139 4.80 -10.07 1.32
C VAL A 139 4.19 -11.45 1.54
N SER A 140 5.04 -12.45 1.72
CA SER A 140 4.60 -13.83 1.98
C SER A 140 5.61 -14.53 2.88
N ASP A 141 5.12 -15.02 4.02
CA ASP A 141 5.87 -15.91 4.92
C ASP A 141 5.61 -17.38 4.62
N ARG A 142 4.88 -17.66 3.52
CA ARG A 142 4.52 -19.02 3.19
C ARG A 142 5.60 -19.69 2.38
N SER A 143 6.14 -20.74 2.94
CA SER A 143 6.98 -21.66 2.19
C SER A 143 6.17 -22.41 1.12
N ARG A 144 6.85 -22.86 0.07
CA ARG A 144 6.27 -23.71 -0.96
C ARG A 144 5.59 -24.95 -0.35
N GLU A 145 6.17 -25.51 0.70
CA GLU A 145 5.67 -26.68 1.43
C GLU A 145 4.31 -26.42 2.07
N GLN A 146 4.10 -25.25 2.65
CA GLN A 146 2.82 -24.86 3.25
C GLN A 146 1.71 -24.74 2.20
N VAL A 147 2.02 -24.18 1.03
CA VAL A 147 1.07 -24.10 -0.09
C VAL A 147 0.73 -25.49 -0.61
N LEU A 148 1.73 -26.36 -0.78
CA LEU A 148 1.52 -27.74 -1.22
C LEU A 148 0.69 -28.53 -0.21
N ALA A 149 0.99 -28.43 1.08
CA ALA A 149 0.22 -29.09 2.14
C ALA A 149 -1.26 -28.64 2.15
N TYR A 150 -1.51 -27.34 1.91
CA TYR A 150 -2.88 -26.84 1.78
C TYR A 150 -3.60 -27.48 0.56
N MET A 151 -2.94 -27.54 -0.60
CA MET A 151 -3.51 -28.12 -1.81
C MET A 151 -3.81 -29.62 -1.65
N GLU A 152 -2.95 -30.36 -0.97
CA GLU A 152 -3.17 -31.78 -0.67
C GLU A 152 -4.36 -31.99 0.24
N GLY A 153 -4.49 -31.17 1.30
CA GLY A 153 -5.64 -31.21 2.20
C GLY A 153 -6.97 -30.92 1.50
N GLN A 154 -6.99 -30.14 0.43
CA GLN A 154 -8.19 -29.91 -0.39
C GLN A 154 -8.57 -31.18 -1.17
N LYS A 155 -7.61 -31.88 -1.76
CA LYS A 155 -7.85 -33.14 -2.48
C LYS A 155 -8.44 -34.22 -1.57
N GLU A 156 -8.00 -34.31 -0.33
CA GLU A 156 -8.56 -35.26 0.65
C GLU A 156 -10.00 -34.96 1.02
N LYS A 157 -10.35 -33.67 1.16
CA LYS A 157 -11.72 -33.22 1.46
C LYS A 157 -12.68 -33.55 0.31
N GLU A 158 -12.23 -33.42 -0.93
CA GLU A 158 -13.04 -33.79 -2.11
C GLU A 158 -13.29 -35.27 -2.19
N LYS A 159 -12.27 -36.11 -1.91
CA LYS A 159 -12.42 -37.58 -1.88
C LYS A 159 -13.39 -38.07 -0.82
N ARG A 160 -13.56 -37.34 0.28
CA ARG A 160 -14.52 -37.71 1.34
C ARG A 160 -15.96 -37.24 1.05
N ARG A 161 -16.16 -36.40 0.04
CA ARG A 161 -17.49 -35.89 -0.38
C ARG A 161 -18.13 -36.72 -1.50
N ASN A 162 -17.37 -37.55 -2.18
CA ASN A 162 -17.82 -38.51 -3.20
C ASN A 162 -17.86 -39.92 -2.63
#